data_8b5de96016f1f2c3e67bed868e4324e3
#
_entry.id   8b5de96016f1f2c3e67bed868e4324e3
#
_cell.length_a   1.000
_cell.length_b   1.000
_cell.length_c   1.000
_cell.angle_alpha   90.00
_cell.angle_beta   90.00
_cell.angle_gamma   90.00
#
_symmetry.space_group_name_H-M   'P 1'
#
loop_
_entity.id
_entity.type
_entity.pdbx_description
1 polymer ?
#
loop_
_entity_poly.entity_id
_entity_poly.type
_entity_poly.pdbx_seq_one_letter_code
_entity_poly.pdbx_strand_id
1 'polypeptide(L)'
;MQVTFLGTSSGVPTRGRNVSSVALRLPQRSELWLFDCGEGTQHQFLRCDLRLSQLRRVFITHMHGDHVFGLPGLLASLGLGSTSNGVDLYGPDPLDAYLQGVLRTSSTRIGYPLAIHRVREAAEQNTVVFEDDDLIVTAAPLNHRIPAYAYRAEQKPRAGRFDIDKARELQIPPGPVYAALKRGESVTLDDGRTIDGRTLCGPEQPGVSVVYCTDTVFCEAAVQLAQGADLLIHESTFSHAEADMAFKRQHSTSTMAAQTAAEAGVKQLALTHLSPRYAPGNAVTADDLVAEASAIFPNTILAKDFLNVDVNPS
;
A
#
# COMPACT_ATOMS: atom_id res chain seq x y z
N MET A 1 -0.88 -11.06 0.53
CA MET A 1 -1.44 -9.78 0.04
C MET A 1 -1.46 -9.78 -1.49
N GLN A 2 -2.34 -9.02 -2.12
CA GLN A 2 -2.32 -8.86 -3.58
C GLN A 2 -2.37 -7.37 -3.92
N VAL A 3 -1.43 -6.92 -4.74
CA VAL A 3 -1.35 -5.55 -5.24
C VAL A 3 -1.92 -5.51 -6.67
N THR A 4 -2.78 -4.53 -6.97
CA THR A 4 -3.26 -4.22 -8.31
C THR A 4 -2.97 -2.77 -8.63
N PHE A 5 -2.26 -2.51 -9.71
CA PHE A 5 -1.98 -1.16 -10.18
C PHE A 5 -3.19 -0.64 -10.95
N LEU A 6 -3.85 0.40 -10.47
CA LEU A 6 -4.97 1.05 -11.15
C LEU A 6 -4.54 2.24 -12.01
N GLY A 7 -3.37 2.81 -11.69
CA GLY A 7 -2.78 3.89 -12.45
C GLY A 7 -1.29 4.00 -12.18
N THR A 8 -0.51 4.20 -13.24
CA THR A 8 0.95 4.11 -13.23
C THR A 8 1.65 5.26 -13.97
N SER A 9 0.89 6.30 -14.37
CA SER A 9 1.40 7.51 -15.03
C SER A 9 1.66 8.63 -14.04
N SER A 10 2.69 9.43 -14.31
CA SER A 10 3.05 10.64 -13.57
C SER A 10 2.34 11.86 -14.17
N GLY A 11 1.72 12.68 -13.30
CA GLY A 11 1.17 14.00 -13.60
C GLY A 11 -0.10 14.00 -14.47
N VAL A 12 -0.12 13.26 -15.57
CA VAL A 12 -1.24 13.22 -16.51
C VAL A 12 -1.50 11.79 -17.01
N PRO A 13 -2.76 11.43 -17.32
CA PRO A 13 -3.06 10.13 -17.90
C PRO A 13 -2.58 10.04 -19.35
N THR A 14 -2.34 8.84 -19.81
CA THR A 14 -2.05 8.52 -21.21
C THR A 14 -3.07 7.53 -21.75
N ARG A 15 -2.97 7.15 -23.05
CA ARG A 15 -3.85 6.09 -23.60
C ARG A 15 -3.68 4.74 -22.93
N GLY A 16 -2.50 4.46 -22.38
CA GLY A 16 -2.15 3.16 -21.81
C GLY A 16 -1.98 3.15 -20.29
N ARG A 17 -1.98 4.32 -19.64
CA ARG A 17 -1.73 4.46 -18.20
C ARG A 17 -2.61 5.56 -17.62
N ASN A 18 -3.32 5.25 -16.55
CA ASN A 18 -3.99 6.24 -15.72
C ASN A 18 -3.02 6.87 -14.73
N VAL A 19 -3.40 7.98 -14.08
CA VAL A 19 -2.63 8.61 -13.01
C VAL A 19 -2.69 7.78 -11.72
N SER A 20 -1.85 8.13 -10.75
CA SER A 20 -1.48 7.33 -9.58
C SER A 20 -2.66 6.74 -8.80
N SER A 21 -2.70 5.43 -8.73
CA SER A 21 -3.55 4.69 -7.81
C SER A 21 -3.12 3.21 -7.73
N VAL A 22 -2.98 2.69 -6.52
CA VAL A 22 -2.60 1.29 -6.27
C VAL A 22 -3.55 0.69 -5.25
N ALA A 23 -4.14 -0.45 -5.57
CA ALA A 23 -5.03 -1.19 -4.70
C ALA A 23 -4.29 -2.35 -4.01
N LEU A 24 -4.44 -2.46 -2.69
CA LEU A 24 -3.98 -3.57 -1.88
C LEU A 24 -5.19 -4.39 -1.43
N ARG A 25 -5.31 -5.59 -1.97
CA ARG A 25 -6.34 -6.54 -1.59
C ARG A 25 -5.87 -7.42 -0.46
N LEU A 26 -6.71 -7.55 0.56
CA LEU A 26 -6.53 -8.40 1.74
C LEU A 26 -7.58 -9.53 1.69
N PRO A 27 -7.32 -10.65 0.97
CA PRO A 27 -8.35 -11.66 0.68
C PRO A 27 -8.96 -12.27 1.94
N GLN A 28 -8.15 -12.51 2.99
CA GLN A 28 -8.60 -13.14 4.25
C GLN A 28 -9.58 -12.26 5.04
N ARG A 29 -9.54 -10.93 4.82
CA ARG A 29 -10.43 -9.95 5.46
C ARG A 29 -11.57 -9.50 4.55
N SER A 30 -11.53 -9.89 3.28
CA SER A 30 -12.42 -9.33 2.24
C SER A 30 -12.36 -7.80 2.20
N GLU A 31 -11.20 -7.23 2.47
CA GLU A 31 -10.94 -5.78 2.46
C GLU A 31 -10.08 -5.38 1.27
N LEU A 32 -10.30 -4.14 0.85
CA LEU A 32 -9.51 -3.43 -0.14
C LEU A 32 -9.02 -2.12 0.48
N TRP A 33 -7.73 -1.85 0.34
CA TRP A 33 -7.11 -0.58 0.68
C TRP A 33 -6.60 0.08 -0.59
N LEU A 34 -6.59 1.39 -0.62
CA LEU A 34 -6.15 2.16 -1.78
C LEU A 34 -5.01 3.09 -1.37
N PHE A 35 -3.94 3.11 -2.14
CA PHE A 35 -2.87 4.09 -2.05
C PHE A 35 -3.02 5.03 -3.24
N ASP A 36 -3.25 6.31 -2.94
CA ASP A 36 -3.62 7.38 -3.86
C ASP A 36 -4.91 7.10 -4.65
N CYS A 37 -5.52 8.15 -5.10
CA CYS A 37 -6.77 8.12 -5.87
C CYS A 37 -6.77 9.25 -6.89
N GLY A 38 -5.95 9.12 -7.92
CA GLY A 38 -5.88 10.06 -9.02
C GLY A 38 -7.14 10.06 -9.87
N GLU A 39 -7.24 11.02 -10.78
CA GLU A 39 -8.37 11.16 -11.70
C GLU A 39 -8.64 9.84 -12.43
N GLY A 40 -9.91 9.50 -12.61
CA GLY A 40 -10.31 8.29 -13.33
C GLY A 40 -10.14 6.97 -12.58
N THR A 41 -9.64 6.95 -11.33
CA THR A 41 -9.49 5.72 -10.53
C THR A 41 -10.81 4.95 -10.43
N GLN A 42 -11.94 5.63 -10.28
CA GLN A 42 -13.27 5.02 -10.30
C GLN A 42 -13.55 4.23 -11.58
N HIS A 43 -13.15 4.75 -12.74
CA HIS A 43 -13.31 4.07 -14.03
C HIS A 43 -12.41 2.85 -14.15
N GLN A 44 -11.22 2.88 -13.53
CA GLN A 44 -10.32 1.74 -13.49
C GLN A 44 -10.91 0.57 -12.69
N PHE A 45 -11.66 0.83 -11.62
CA PHE A 45 -12.40 -0.21 -10.90
C PHE A 45 -13.42 -0.94 -11.78
N LEU A 46 -14.03 -0.26 -12.76
CA LEU A 46 -14.98 -0.89 -13.69
C LEU A 46 -14.32 -1.82 -14.71
N ARG A 47 -12.98 -1.79 -14.82
CA ARG A 47 -12.18 -2.53 -15.79
C ARG A 47 -11.38 -3.68 -15.17
N CYS A 48 -11.54 -3.94 -13.87
CA CYS A 48 -10.84 -5.00 -13.13
C CYS A 48 -11.81 -5.73 -12.19
N ASP A 49 -11.32 -6.83 -11.59
CA ASP A 49 -12.13 -7.69 -10.72
C ASP A 49 -12.24 -7.18 -9.27
N LEU A 50 -11.70 -6.00 -8.98
CA LEU A 50 -11.78 -5.39 -7.64
C LEU A 50 -13.19 -4.87 -7.38
N ARG A 51 -13.68 -5.10 -6.16
CA ARG A 51 -15.00 -4.64 -5.74
C ARG A 51 -14.88 -3.41 -4.87
N LEU A 52 -15.37 -2.27 -5.36
CA LEU A 52 -15.34 -1.01 -4.61
C LEU A 52 -16.06 -1.11 -3.25
N SER A 53 -17.09 -1.98 -3.11
CA SER A 53 -17.77 -2.25 -1.84
C SER A 53 -16.87 -2.83 -0.73
N GLN A 54 -15.70 -3.35 -1.09
CA GLN A 54 -14.69 -3.85 -0.14
C GLN A 54 -13.72 -2.76 0.34
N LEU A 55 -13.79 -1.54 -0.22
CA LEU A 55 -12.92 -0.42 0.17
C LEU A 55 -13.15 -0.07 1.64
N ARG A 56 -12.07 -0.05 2.41
CA ARG A 56 -12.07 0.28 3.85
C ARG A 56 -11.12 1.40 4.19
N ARG A 57 -9.97 1.48 3.53
CA ARG A 57 -8.96 2.49 3.81
C ARG A 57 -8.39 3.08 2.55
N VAL A 58 -8.13 4.39 2.59
CA VAL A 58 -7.42 5.11 1.53
C VAL A 58 -6.25 5.86 2.17
N PHE A 59 -5.08 5.67 1.65
CA PHE A 59 -3.84 6.33 2.07
C PHE A 59 -3.41 7.29 0.97
N ILE A 60 -3.46 8.57 1.22
CA ILE A 60 -3.04 9.62 0.30
C ILE A 60 -1.61 10.03 0.65
N THR A 61 -0.72 9.94 -0.32
CA THR A 61 0.69 10.26 -0.13
C THR A 61 0.91 11.76 -0.03
N HIS A 62 0.31 12.52 -0.93
CA HIS A 62 0.39 13.99 -0.97
C HIS A 62 -0.77 14.60 -1.78
N MET A 63 -0.87 15.92 -1.80
CA MET A 63 -2.04 16.63 -2.32
C MET A 63 -1.94 17.07 -3.79
N HIS A 64 -1.00 16.58 -4.59
CA HIS A 64 -1.04 16.84 -6.03
C HIS A 64 -2.25 16.19 -6.69
N GLY A 65 -2.75 16.80 -7.77
CA GLY A 65 -4.01 16.41 -8.39
C GLY A 65 -4.04 14.98 -8.92
N ASP A 66 -2.94 14.51 -9.50
CA ASP A 66 -2.78 13.16 -10.01
C ASP A 66 -2.77 12.07 -8.93
N HIS A 67 -2.82 12.46 -7.64
CA HIS A 67 -2.96 11.57 -6.50
C HIS A 67 -4.30 11.71 -5.78
N VAL A 68 -5.07 12.81 -5.98
CA VAL A 68 -6.28 13.06 -5.17
C VAL A 68 -7.54 13.41 -5.97
N PHE A 69 -7.45 13.79 -7.25
CA PHE A 69 -8.63 14.29 -8.00
C PHE A 69 -9.72 13.26 -8.24
N GLY A 70 -9.41 11.96 -8.18
CA GLY A 70 -10.42 10.90 -8.25
C GLY A 70 -11.17 10.65 -6.94
N LEU A 71 -10.61 11.07 -5.80
CA LEU A 71 -11.11 10.70 -4.48
C LEU A 71 -12.57 11.13 -4.21
N PRO A 72 -12.97 12.39 -4.45
CA PRO A 72 -14.35 12.81 -4.20
C PRO A 72 -15.37 11.99 -4.98
N GLY A 73 -15.11 11.76 -6.27
CA GLY A 73 -16.01 10.99 -7.15
C GLY A 73 -16.10 9.52 -6.75
N LEU A 74 -14.97 8.89 -6.38
CA LEU A 74 -14.93 7.53 -5.88
C LEU A 74 -15.77 7.37 -4.62
N LEU A 75 -15.57 8.25 -3.62
CA LEU A 75 -16.31 8.21 -2.36
C LEU A 75 -17.82 8.45 -2.54
N ALA A 76 -18.20 9.41 -3.40
CA ALA A 76 -19.60 9.66 -3.73
C ALA A 76 -20.25 8.43 -4.35
N SER A 77 -19.59 7.77 -5.30
CA SER A 77 -20.10 6.57 -5.97
C SER A 77 -20.24 5.38 -5.04
N LEU A 78 -19.32 5.21 -4.10
CA LEU A 78 -19.41 4.17 -3.06
C LEU A 78 -20.70 4.34 -2.24
N GLY A 79 -21.06 5.59 -1.91
CA GLY A 79 -22.29 5.90 -1.16
C GLY A 79 -23.60 5.62 -1.92
N LEU A 80 -23.56 5.66 -3.25
CA LEU A 80 -24.72 5.37 -4.10
C LEU A 80 -24.89 3.88 -4.42
N GLY A 81 -23.79 3.14 -4.44
CA GLY A 81 -23.76 1.76 -4.95
C GLY A 81 -23.90 0.66 -3.92
N SER A 82 -23.66 0.91 -2.64
CA SER A 82 -23.66 -0.13 -1.61
C SER A 82 -23.73 0.42 -0.19
N THR A 83 -24.18 -0.42 0.75
CA THR A 83 -23.99 -0.17 2.19
C THR A 83 -22.51 -0.33 2.52
N SER A 84 -21.77 0.75 2.59
CA SER A 84 -20.40 0.73 3.09
C SER A 84 -20.38 0.64 4.61
N ASN A 85 -19.52 -0.20 5.16
CA ASN A 85 -19.26 -0.25 6.60
C ASN A 85 -18.40 0.92 7.11
N GLY A 86 -18.15 1.91 6.25
CA GLY A 86 -17.29 3.05 6.52
C GLY A 86 -15.97 2.98 5.76
N VAL A 87 -15.34 4.14 5.60
CA VAL A 87 -14.01 4.31 4.99
C VAL A 87 -13.18 5.23 5.87
N ASP A 88 -11.96 4.81 6.17
CA ASP A 88 -10.95 5.63 6.82
C ASP A 88 -10.00 6.21 5.77
N LEU A 89 -9.79 7.52 5.80
CA LEU A 89 -8.84 8.22 4.96
C LEU A 89 -7.64 8.65 5.79
N TYR A 90 -6.45 8.37 5.30
CA TYR A 90 -5.18 8.78 5.88
C TYR A 90 -4.45 9.67 4.89
N GLY A 91 -3.95 10.82 5.32
CA GLY A 91 -3.21 11.69 4.41
C GLY A 91 -2.78 13.00 5.07
N PRO A 92 -1.96 13.81 4.36
CA PRO A 92 -1.45 15.07 4.86
C PRO A 92 -2.53 16.15 4.95
N ASP A 93 -2.27 17.20 5.74
CA ASP A 93 -3.02 18.43 5.61
C ASP A 93 -2.78 19.04 4.20
N PRO A 94 -3.78 19.56 3.48
CA PRO A 94 -5.16 19.83 3.88
C PRO A 94 -6.20 18.86 3.28
N LEU A 95 -6.00 17.54 3.35
CA LEU A 95 -6.92 16.53 2.77
C LEU A 95 -8.38 16.72 3.21
N ASP A 96 -8.61 17.00 4.51
CA ASP A 96 -9.95 17.22 5.05
C ASP A 96 -10.59 18.49 4.48
N ALA A 97 -9.86 19.61 4.42
CA ALA A 97 -10.36 20.86 3.85
C ALA A 97 -10.67 20.72 2.36
N TYR A 98 -9.82 20.01 1.60
CA TYR A 98 -10.05 19.70 0.19
C TYR A 98 -11.36 18.93 0.02
N LEU A 99 -11.51 17.82 0.73
CA LEU A 99 -12.68 16.95 0.57
C LEU A 99 -13.97 17.65 1.01
N GLN A 100 -13.96 18.31 2.17
CA GLN A 100 -15.10 19.11 2.64
C GLN A 100 -15.47 20.23 1.66
N GLY A 101 -14.48 20.90 1.09
CA GLY A 101 -14.68 21.94 0.08
C GLY A 101 -15.41 21.41 -1.15
N VAL A 102 -14.94 20.30 -1.72
CA VAL A 102 -15.56 19.69 -2.90
C VAL A 102 -16.96 19.18 -2.59
N LEU A 103 -17.15 18.42 -1.54
CA LEU A 103 -18.46 17.85 -1.18
C LEU A 103 -19.49 18.93 -0.90
N ARG A 104 -19.12 20.01 -0.20
CA ARG A 104 -20.00 21.15 0.09
C ARG A 104 -20.41 21.90 -1.18
N THR A 105 -19.43 22.24 -2.03
CA THR A 105 -19.69 23.03 -3.25
C THR A 105 -20.48 22.27 -4.32
N SER A 106 -20.30 20.95 -4.36
CA SER A 106 -21.07 20.06 -5.25
C SER A 106 -22.40 19.59 -4.64
N SER A 107 -22.74 20.00 -3.40
CA SER A 107 -23.91 19.52 -2.66
C SER A 107 -23.94 17.97 -2.52
N THR A 108 -22.79 17.33 -2.59
CA THR A 108 -22.65 15.88 -2.47
C THR A 108 -22.67 15.46 -1.00
N ARG A 109 -23.45 14.43 -0.67
CA ARG A 109 -23.52 13.84 0.67
C ARG A 109 -22.95 12.42 0.65
N ILE A 110 -22.08 12.13 1.60
CA ILE A 110 -21.59 10.78 1.86
C ILE A 110 -22.57 10.10 2.84
N GLY A 111 -23.20 9.01 2.41
CA GLY A 111 -24.25 8.31 3.15
C GLY A 111 -23.73 7.21 4.10
N TYR A 112 -22.43 7.16 4.39
CA TYR A 112 -21.78 6.17 5.24
C TYR A 112 -20.73 6.83 6.15
N PRO A 113 -20.26 6.17 7.22
CA PRO A 113 -19.20 6.69 8.07
C PRO A 113 -17.92 6.95 7.29
N LEU A 114 -17.39 8.18 7.38
CA LEU A 114 -16.14 8.60 6.77
C LEU A 114 -15.29 9.29 7.84
N ALA A 115 -14.15 8.67 8.18
CA ALA A 115 -13.19 9.25 9.10
C ALA A 115 -11.95 9.72 8.35
N ILE A 116 -11.38 10.87 8.73
CA ILE A 116 -10.16 11.43 8.15
C ILE A 116 -9.12 11.53 9.24
N HIS A 117 -8.03 10.78 9.06
CA HIS A 117 -6.88 10.71 9.94
C HIS A 117 -5.72 11.50 9.31
N ARG A 118 -5.31 12.57 9.96
CA ARG A 118 -4.22 13.40 9.49
C ARG A 118 -2.89 12.73 9.77
N VAL A 119 -2.15 12.48 8.72
CA VAL A 119 -0.73 12.13 8.80
C VAL A 119 0.04 13.43 8.94
N ARG A 120 0.49 13.72 10.14
CA ARG A 120 1.28 14.93 10.42
C ARG A 120 2.76 14.61 10.25
N GLU A 121 3.54 15.64 9.94
CA GLU A 121 4.98 15.61 10.14
C GLU A 121 5.27 15.34 11.63
N ALA A 122 5.16 14.07 12.01
CA ALA A 122 5.84 13.62 13.19
C ALA A 122 7.31 13.58 12.80
N ALA A 123 8.07 14.53 13.35
CA ALA A 123 9.50 14.68 13.23
C ALA A 123 10.21 13.42 12.69
N GLU A 124 10.89 13.54 11.54
CA GLU A 124 12.05 12.75 11.09
C GLU A 124 12.02 11.20 11.22
N GLN A 125 10.95 10.57 11.72
CA GLN A 125 10.88 9.13 11.99
C GLN A 125 9.58 8.49 11.48
N ASN A 126 9.66 7.20 11.18
CA ASN A 126 8.52 6.36 10.84
C ASN A 126 7.42 6.42 11.90
N THR A 127 6.18 6.73 11.50
CA THR A 127 5.04 6.87 12.40
C THR A 127 3.97 5.85 12.08
N VAL A 128 3.51 5.10 13.07
CA VAL A 128 2.36 4.19 12.92
C VAL A 128 1.10 5.05 12.75
N VAL A 129 0.41 4.88 11.63
CA VAL A 129 -0.83 5.59 11.29
C VAL A 129 -2.07 4.71 11.42
N PHE A 130 -1.90 3.41 11.34
CA PHE A 130 -2.95 2.41 11.57
C PHE A 130 -2.34 1.15 12.16
N GLU A 131 -3.04 0.53 13.11
CA GLU A 131 -2.68 -0.76 13.68
C GLU A 131 -3.94 -1.49 14.17
N ASP A 132 -4.01 -2.79 13.91
CA ASP A 132 -4.98 -3.72 14.51
C ASP A 132 -4.28 -5.04 14.89
N ASP A 133 -5.04 -6.07 15.17
CA ASP A 133 -4.49 -7.37 15.61
C ASP A 133 -3.61 -8.04 14.53
N ASP A 134 -3.90 -7.81 13.25
CA ASP A 134 -3.26 -8.51 12.12
C ASP A 134 -2.31 -7.64 11.29
N LEU A 135 -2.52 -6.33 11.28
CA LEU A 135 -1.91 -5.40 10.33
C LEU A 135 -1.41 -4.14 11.02
N ILE A 136 -0.31 -3.61 10.50
CA ILE A 136 0.22 -2.31 10.87
C ILE A 136 0.52 -1.50 9.60
N VAL A 137 0.23 -0.20 9.63
CA VAL A 137 0.66 0.73 8.59
C VAL A 137 1.51 1.82 9.20
N THR A 138 2.71 1.96 8.66
CA THR A 138 3.68 2.98 9.05
C THR A 138 3.84 3.98 7.91
N ALA A 139 3.88 5.27 8.22
CA ALA A 139 4.19 6.34 7.29
C ALA A 139 5.57 6.92 7.54
N ALA A 140 6.27 7.31 6.49
CA ALA A 140 7.52 8.05 6.56
C ALA A 140 7.48 9.30 5.66
N PRO A 141 8.08 10.43 6.08
CA PRO A 141 8.13 11.63 5.25
C PRO A 141 9.05 11.42 4.06
N LEU A 142 8.66 11.98 2.93
CA LEU A 142 9.41 11.95 1.68
C LEU A 142 9.94 13.34 1.33
N ASN A 143 10.95 13.39 0.47
CA ASN A 143 11.55 14.63 0.02
C ASN A 143 10.91 15.08 -1.31
N HIS A 144 9.82 15.85 -1.21
CA HIS A 144 9.06 16.39 -2.32
C HIS A 144 8.69 17.86 -2.08
N ARG A 145 8.12 18.55 -3.11
CA ARG A 145 7.81 20.00 -3.09
C ARG A 145 6.72 20.40 -2.08
N ILE A 146 5.88 19.47 -1.71
CA ILE A 146 4.82 19.61 -0.70
C ILE A 146 4.94 18.43 0.27
N PRO A 147 4.34 18.50 1.47
CA PRO A 147 4.34 17.38 2.40
C PRO A 147 3.88 16.10 1.72
N ALA A 148 4.76 15.10 1.68
CA ALA A 148 4.55 13.82 1.04
C ALA A 148 5.00 12.68 1.95
N TYR A 149 4.31 11.53 1.88
CA TYR A 149 4.55 10.37 2.73
C TYR A 149 4.58 9.09 1.91
N ALA A 150 5.53 8.20 2.23
CA ALA A 150 5.44 6.80 1.86
C ALA A 150 4.67 6.03 2.93
N TYR A 151 4.10 4.88 2.54
CA TYR A 151 3.38 3.99 3.44
C TYR A 151 3.92 2.57 3.35
N ARG A 152 4.14 1.93 4.50
CA ARG A 152 4.42 0.51 4.63
C ARG A 152 3.22 -0.18 5.26
N ALA A 153 2.56 -1.05 4.51
CA ALA A 153 1.53 -1.96 5.02
C ALA A 153 2.15 -3.33 5.30
N GLU A 154 2.04 -3.79 6.52
CA GLU A 154 2.69 -5.02 6.98
C GLU A 154 1.71 -5.91 7.74
N GLN A 155 1.70 -7.20 7.44
CA GLN A 155 1.04 -8.20 8.25
C GLN A 155 1.91 -8.55 9.45
N LYS A 156 1.30 -8.57 10.61
CA LYS A 156 1.99 -9.08 11.82
C LYS A 156 2.26 -10.58 11.67
N PRO A 157 3.36 -11.08 12.23
CA PRO A 157 3.61 -12.52 12.28
C PRO A 157 2.47 -13.26 12.94
N ARG A 158 2.18 -14.47 12.46
CA ARG A 158 1.11 -15.31 12.97
C ARG A 158 1.63 -16.63 13.49
N ALA A 159 1.00 -17.17 14.52
CA ALA A 159 1.27 -18.51 14.98
C ALA A 159 1.14 -19.52 13.82
N GLY A 160 2.02 -20.48 13.78
CA GLY A 160 2.03 -21.51 12.76
C GLY A 160 0.81 -22.43 12.84
N ARG A 161 0.81 -23.48 12.01
CA ARG A 161 -0.30 -24.44 11.97
C ARG A 161 -0.55 -25.06 13.35
N PHE A 162 -1.79 -24.96 13.82
CA PHE A 162 -2.22 -25.55 15.08
C PHE A 162 -2.26 -27.09 14.98
N ASP A 163 -1.62 -27.74 15.93
CA ASP A 163 -1.57 -29.20 16.06
C ASP A 163 -2.79 -29.70 16.84
N ILE A 164 -3.82 -30.08 16.10
CA ILE A 164 -5.07 -30.60 16.67
C ILE A 164 -4.85 -31.93 17.39
N ASP A 165 -3.95 -32.77 16.90
CA ASP A 165 -3.73 -34.11 17.48
C ASP A 165 -3.03 -33.99 18.83
N LYS A 166 -2.03 -33.14 18.93
CA LYS A 166 -1.39 -32.77 20.19
C LYS A 166 -2.36 -32.14 21.19
N ALA A 167 -3.28 -31.28 20.71
CA ALA A 167 -4.32 -30.72 21.57
C ALA A 167 -5.28 -31.81 22.12
N ARG A 168 -5.59 -32.82 21.31
CA ARG A 168 -6.39 -33.98 21.73
C ARG A 168 -5.64 -34.88 22.73
N GLU A 169 -4.36 -35.12 22.48
CA GLU A 169 -3.50 -35.88 23.42
C GLU A 169 -3.44 -35.21 24.79
N LEU A 170 -3.40 -33.87 24.83
CA LEU A 170 -3.46 -33.10 26.06
C LEU A 170 -4.87 -33.00 26.66
N GLN A 171 -5.85 -33.68 26.08
CA GLN A 171 -7.26 -33.70 26.52
C GLN A 171 -7.86 -32.29 26.62
N ILE A 172 -7.48 -31.37 25.70
CA ILE A 172 -8.08 -30.07 25.63
C ILE A 172 -9.43 -30.16 24.93
N PRO A 173 -10.53 -29.72 25.57
CA PRO A 173 -11.86 -29.83 24.96
C PRO A 173 -11.96 -28.97 23.70
N PRO A 174 -12.51 -29.53 22.59
CA PRO A 174 -12.75 -28.76 21.40
C PRO A 174 -13.79 -27.66 21.66
N GLY A 175 -13.54 -26.45 21.11
CA GLY A 175 -14.46 -25.32 21.30
C GLY A 175 -13.77 -23.96 21.17
N PRO A 176 -14.35 -22.90 21.75
CA PRO A 176 -13.78 -21.54 21.67
C PRO A 176 -12.33 -21.46 22.15
N VAL A 177 -11.91 -22.31 23.09
CA VAL A 177 -10.54 -22.40 23.60
C VAL A 177 -9.52 -22.65 22.47
N TYR A 178 -9.90 -23.46 21.46
CA TYR A 178 -9.03 -23.69 20.30
C TYR A 178 -8.76 -22.43 19.49
N ALA A 179 -9.70 -21.50 19.44
CA ALA A 179 -9.50 -20.25 18.71
C ALA A 179 -8.39 -19.37 19.36
N ALA A 180 -8.37 -19.27 20.68
CA ALA A 180 -7.34 -18.59 21.44
C ALA A 180 -5.98 -19.31 21.32
N LEU A 181 -5.96 -20.63 21.49
CA LEU A 181 -4.74 -21.43 21.36
C LEU A 181 -4.15 -21.37 19.93
N LYS A 182 -5.00 -21.31 18.88
CA LYS A 182 -4.56 -21.12 17.49
C LYS A 182 -3.87 -19.76 17.24
N ARG A 183 -4.21 -18.75 18.02
CA ARG A 183 -3.52 -17.45 17.98
C ARG A 183 -2.23 -17.43 18.80
N GLY A 184 -1.88 -18.57 19.45
CA GLY A 184 -0.71 -18.68 20.31
C GLY A 184 -0.93 -18.10 21.72
N GLU A 185 -2.18 -17.79 22.09
CA GLU A 185 -2.52 -17.27 23.41
C GLU A 185 -2.46 -18.37 24.49
N SER A 186 -2.17 -17.96 25.73
CA SER A 186 -2.25 -18.86 26.89
C SER A 186 -3.68 -18.90 27.41
N VAL A 187 -4.21 -20.11 27.62
CA VAL A 187 -5.58 -20.31 28.11
C VAL A 187 -5.55 -21.20 29.36
N THR A 188 -6.28 -20.82 30.40
CA THR A 188 -6.51 -21.66 31.58
C THR A 188 -7.79 -22.44 31.38
N LEU A 189 -7.69 -23.79 31.45
CA LEU A 189 -8.80 -24.72 31.33
C LEU A 189 -9.60 -24.82 32.64
N ASP A 190 -10.81 -25.37 32.59
CA ASP A 190 -11.69 -25.55 33.75
C ASP A 190 -11.08 -26.46 34.85
N ASP A 191 -10.14 -27.32 34.47
CA ASP A 191 -9.38 -28.17 35.39
C ASP A 191 -8.18 -27.49 36.06
N GLY A 192 -7.98 -26.18 35.80
CA GLY A 192 -6.93 -25.37 36.38
C GLY A 192 -5.59 -25.42 35.61
N ARG A 193 -5.43 -26.23 34.58
CA ARG A 193 -4.23 -26.28 33.77
C ARG A 193 -4.15 -25.02 32.85
N THR A 194 -3.00 -24.39 32.77
CA THR A 194 -2.72 -23.32 31.80
C THR A 194 -1.94 -23.89 30.63
N ILE A 195 -2.48 -23.74 29.44
CA ILE A 195 -1.89 -24.21 28.20
C ILE A 195 -1.36 -22.99 27.40
N ASP A 196 -0.08 -23.00 27.06
CA ASP A 196 0.48 -22.00 26.13
C ASP A 196 0.20 -22.44 24.69
N GLY A 197 -0.63 -21.71 23.96
CA GLY A 197 -1.01 -22.01 22.59
C GLY A 197 0.18 -22.11 21.64
N ARG A 198 1.27 -21.37 21.90
CA ARG A 198 2.50 -21.44 21.09
C ARG A 198 3.10 -22.83 21.07
N THR A 199 2.95 -23.61 22.14
CA THR A 199 3.44 -25.01 22.20
C THR A 199 2.62 -25.95 21.34
N LEU A 200 1.42 -25.54 20.93
CA LEU A 200 0.50 -26.28 20.05
C LEU A 200 0.50 -25.76 18.61
N CYS A 201 1.30 -24.76 18.32
CA CYS A 201 1.45 -24.22 16.98
C CYS A 201 2.81 -24.58 16.40
N GLY A 202 2.86 -24.79 15.10
CA GLY A 202 4.13 -24.91 14.36
C GLY A 202 4.94 -23.61 14.39
N PRO A 203 6.05 -23.56 13.66
CA PRO A 203 6.86 -22.34 13.55
C PRO A 203 6.02 -21.14 13.17
N GLU A 204 6.36 -19.98 13.75
CA GLU A 204 5.71 -18.73 13.42
C GLU A 204 5.81 -18.43 11.92
N GLN A 205 4.70 -18.01 11.33
CA GLN A 205 4.67 -17.61 9.92
C GLN A 205 4.95 -16.12 9.84
N PRO A 206 6.00 -15.70 9.11
CA PRO A 206 6.31 -14.29 8.93
C PRO A 206 5.15 -13.58 8.23
N GLY A 207 4.95 -12.34 8.57
CA GLY A 207 4.05 -11.45 7.86
C GLY A 207 4.58 -11.10 6.48
N VAL A 208 3.75 -10.41 5.71
CA VAL A 208 4.07 -9.89 4.37
C VAL A 208 4.02 -8.38 4.40
N SER A 209 4.95 -7.72 3.75
CA SER A 209 5.04 -6.27 3.72
C SER A 209 5.08 -5.68 2.31
N VAL A 210 4.33 -4.60 2.11
CA VAL A 210 4.30 -3.81 0.88
C VAL A 210 4.58 -2.36 1.23
N VAL A 211 5.54 -1.75 0.53
CA VAL A 211 5.85 -0.32 0.67
C VAL A 211 5.43 0.41 -0.61
N TYR A 212 4.67 1.48 -0.45
CA TYR A 212 4.31 2.40 -1.51
C TYR A 212 5.03 3.73 -1.29
N CYS A 213 5.98 4.02 -2.17
CA CYS A 213 6.83 5.20 -2.16
C CYS A 213 6.73 5.89 -3.51
N THR A 214 6.11 7.06 -3.52
CA THR A 214 5.93 7.86 -4.73
C THR A 214 6.45 9.28 -4.49
N ASP A 215 6.60 10.07 -5.53
CA ASP A 215 6.98 11.48 -5.56
C ASP A 215 8.03 11.89 -4.52
N THR A 216 9.27 11.53 -4.81
CA THR A 216 10.43 11.84 -3.95
C THR A 216 11.73 11.84 -4.74
N VAL A 217 12.70 12.63 -4.34
CA VAL A 217 14.10 12.30 -4.65
C VAL A 217 14.56 11.20 -3.71
N PHE A 218 15.69 10.55 -4.03
CA PHE A 218 16.31 9.59 -3.11
C PHE A 218 16.44 10.19 -1.70
N CYS A 219 15.93 9.48 -0.69
CA CYS A 219 16.03 9.88 0.70
C CYS A 219 16.11 8.69 1.65
N GLU A 220 16.83 8.87 2.75
CA GLU A 220 17.08 7.85 3.77
C GLU A 220 15.79 7.33 4.41
N ALA A 221 14.79 8.20 4.60
CA ALA A 221 13.50 7.81 5.18
C ALA A 221 12.77 6.74 4.33
N ALA A 222 12.87 6.82 3.00
CA ALA A 222 12.33 5.81 2.09
C ALA A 222 13.08 4.48 2.23
N VAL A 223 14.42 4.51 2.33
CA VAL A 223 15.26 3.32 2.55
C VAL A 223 14.89 2.64 3.86
N GLN A 224 14.82 3.40 4.96
CA GLN A 224 14.48 2.88 6.29
C GLN A 224 13.07 2.29 6.33
N LEU A 225 12.08 2.96 5.73
CA LEU A 225 10.71 2.45 5.67
C LEU A 225 10.63 1.14 4.87
N ALA A 226 11.39 1.05 3.77
CA ALA A 226 11.39 -0.10 2.88
C ALA A 226 12.23 -1.29 3.39
N GLN A 227 12.95 -1.14 4.49
CA GLN A 227 13.91 -2.16 4.96
C GLN A 227 13.28 -3.55 5.05
N GLY A 228 13.85 -4.51 4.29
CA GLY A 228 13.43 -5.90 4.26
C GLY A 228 12.02 -6.16 3.71
N ALA A 229 11.39 -5.18 3.04
CA ALA A 229 10.04 -5.34 2.50
C ALA A 229 9.98 -6.42 1.41
N ASP A 230 8.84 -7.11 1.33
CA ASP A 230 8.61 -8.11 0.28
C ASP A 230 8.41 -7.46 -1.08
N LEU A 231 7.72 -6.31 -1.13
CA LEU A 231 7.51 -5.50 -2.34
C LEU A 231 7.71 -4.02 -2.03
N LEU A 232 8.64 -3.39 -2.75
CA LEU A 232 8.74 -1.93 -2.83
C LEU A 232 8.14 -1.47 -4.15
N ILE A 233 7.10 -0.64 -4.09
CA ILE A 233 6.53 0.09 -5.22
C ILE A 233 7.12 1.50 -5.15
N HIS A 234 7.94 1.88 -6.12
CA HIS A 234 8.65 3.15 -6.10
C HIS A 234 8.45 3.92 -7.41
N GLU A 235 8.35 5.25 -7.30
CA GLU A 235 8.31 6.09 -8.47
C GLU A 235 9.59 5.94 -9.31
N SER A 236 9.44 6.16 -10.62
CA SER A 236 10.51 6.20 -11.60
C SER A 236 10.14 7.18 -12.71
N THR A 237 9.94 8.44 -12.32
CA THR A 237 9.43 9.48 -13.22
C THR A 237 10.43 9.83 -14.31
N PHE A 238 11.74 9.61 -14.07
CA PHE A 238 12.82 9.96 -14.99
C PHE A 238 13.79 8.80 -15.24
N SER A 239 14.44 8.80 -16.43
CA SER A 239 15.59 7.96 -16.73
C SER A 239 16.84 8.45 -15.98
N HIS A 240 17.85 7.60 -15.88
CA HIS A 240 19.14 7.99 -15.28
C HIS A 240 19.77 9.20 -15.96
N ALA A 241 19.68 9.30 -17.29
CA ALA A 241 20.23 10.40 -18.05
C ALA A 241 19.58 11.77 -17.71
N GLU A 242 18.40 11.77 -17.10
CA GLU A 242 17.67 12.98 -16.72
C GLU A 242 17.73 13.27 -15.20
N ALA A 243 18.76 12.78 -14.50
CA ALA A 243 18.92 12.94 -13.04
C ALA A 243 18.85 14.41 -12.57
N ASP A 244 19.42 15.35 -13.32
CA ASP A 244 19.33 16.78 -13.01
C ASP A 244 17.89 17.29 -13.07
N MET A 245 17.10 16.82 -14.02
CA MET A 245 15.69 17.16 -14.15
C MET A 245 14.89 16.52 -13.01
N ALA A 246 15.16 15.26 -12.70
CA ALA A 246 14.55 14.55 -11.56
C ALA A 246 14.76 15.35 -10.27
N PHE A 247 15.99 15.74 -9.97
CA PHE A 247 16.31 16.55 -8.78
C PHE A 247 15.57 17.89 -8.77
N LYS A 248 15.58 18.63 -9.88
CA LYS A 248 14.88 19.91 -9.98
C LYS A 248 13.36 19.80 -9.80
N ARG A 249 12.79 18.68 -10.20
CA ARG A 249 11.35 18.38 -10.08
C ARG A 249 11.00 17.67 -8.79
N GLN A 250 11.99 17.30 -7.99
CA GLN A 250 11.87 16.51 -6.77
C GLN A 250 11.16 15.17 -7.02
N HIS A 251 11.70 14.44 -8.00
CA HIS A 251 11.33 13.09 -8.38
C HIS A 251 12.56 12.20 -8.47
N SER A 252 12.34 10.90 -8.58
CA SER A 252 13.39 9.90 -8.73
C SER A 252 13.61 9.47 -10.18
N THR A 253 14.83 9.02 -10.43
CA THR A 253 15.16 8.24 -11.62
C THR A 253 14.95 6.74 -11.33
N SER A 254 14.91 5.93 -12.41
CA SER A 254 14.92 4.47 -12.34
C SER A 254 16.07 3.93 -11.48
N THR A 255 17.26 4.52 -11.60
CA THR A 255 18.45 4.13 -10.84
C THR A 255 18.37 4.51 -9.36
N MET A 256 17.74 5.65 -9.02
CA MET A 256 17.48 6.03 -7.62
C MET A 256 16.48 5.08 -6.95
N ALA A 257 15.41 4.69 -7.66
CA ALA A 257 14.47 3.68 -7.18
C ALA A 257 15.15 2.33 -6.91
N ALA A 258 16.03 1.89 -7.82
CA ALA A 258 16.79 0.67 -7.67
C ALA A 258 17.83 0.75 -6.55
N GLN A 259 18.44 1.90 -6.34
CA GLN A 259 19.36 2.15 -5.21
C GLN A 259 18.61 2.05 -3.87
N THR A 260 17.42 2.69 -3.76
CA THR A 260 16.56 2.55 -2.57
C THR A 260 16.23 1.09 -2.30
N ALA A 261 15.87 0.32 -3.34
CA ALA A 261 15.57 -1.10 -3.21
C ALA A 261 16.78 -1.93 -2.73
N ALA A 262 17.96 -1.68 -3.29
CA ALA A 262 19.19 -2.38 -2.93
C ALA A 262 19.63 -2.06 -1.50
N GLU A 263 19.64 -0.80 -1.10
CA GLU A 263 20.03 -0.37 0.24
C GLU A 263 19.05 -0.86 1.32
N ALA A 264 17.74 -0.87 1.00
CA ALA A 264 16.70 -1.40 1.88
C ALA A 264 16.67 -2.94 1.93
N GLY A 265 17.33 -3.64 1.01
CA GLY A 265 17.33 -5.09 0.94
C GLY A 265 15.92 -5.67 0.70
N VAL A 266 15.11 -5.03 -0.14
CA VAL A 266 13.76 -5.51 -0.46
C VAL A 266 13.83 -6.78 -1.31
N LYS A 267 12.74 -7.55 -1.37
CA LYS A 267 12.72 -8.77 -2.20
C LYS A 267 12.40 -8.47 -3.66
N GLN A 268 11.51 -7.52 -3.92
CA GLN A 268 11.12 -7.12 -5.27
C GLN A 268 10.89 -5.61 -5.35
N LEU A 269 11.25 -5.00 -6.47
CA LEU A 269 10.98 -3.61 -6.83
C LEU A 269 9.96 -3.56 -7.97
N ALA A 270 8.93 -2.72 -7.83
CA ALA A 270 8.00 -2.36 -8.91
C ALA A 270 8.15 -0.87 -9.25
N LEU A 271 8.58 -0.55 -10.46
CA LEU A 271 8.68 0.81 -10.95
C LEU A 271 7.30 1.32 -11.39
N THR A 272 6.89 2.48 -10.87
CA THR A 272 5.61 3.12 -11.19
C THR A 272 5.78 4.62 -11.42
N HIS A 273 4.69 5.37 -11.59
CA HIS A 273 4.70 6.82 -11.74
C HIS A 273 5.58 7.30 -12.89
N LEU A 274 5.38 6.70 -14.07
CA LEU A 274 6.22 6.92 -15.24
C LEU A 274 5.80 8.17 -16.01
N SER A 275 6.76 9.01 -16.39
CA SER A 275 6.47 10.16 -17.26
C SER A 275 5.95 9.69 -18.63
N PRO A 276 4.93 10.36 -19.19
CA PRO A 276 4.44 10.11 -20.55
C PRO A 276 5.51 10.16 -21.65
N ARG A 277 6.66 10.80 -21.39
CA ARG A 277 7.80 10.88 -22.31
C ARG A 277 8.42 9.52 -22.64
N TYR A 278 8.18 8.50 -21.81
CA TYR A 278 8.67 7.12 -22.00
C TYR A 278 7.60 6.20 -22.60
N ALA A 279 6.65 6.79 -23.33
CA ALA A 279 5.64 6.02 -24.05
C ALA A 279 6.28 5.16 -25.17
N PRO A 280 5.64 4.04 -25.54
CA PRO A 280 6.10 3.23 -26.65
C PRO A 280 6.29 4.04 -27.94
N GLY A 281 7.41 3.82 -28.63
CA GLY A 281 7.77 4.54 -29.86
C GLY A 281 8.63 5.77 -29.66
N ASN A 282 8.89 6.21 -28.42
CA ASN A 282 9.88 7.26 -28.14
C ASN A 282 11.29 6.68 -28.09
N ALA A 283 12.31 7.57 -28.15
CA ALA A 283 13.73 7.18 -28.17
C ALA A 283 14.16 6.44 -26.89
N VAL A 284 13.58 6.82 -25.75
CA VAL A 284 13.71 6.13 -24.46
C VAL A 284 12.30 5.71 -24.03
N THR A 285 12.16 4.48 -23.61
CA THR A 285 10.87 3.87 -23.25
C THR A 285 10.86 3.41 -21.79
N ALA A 286 9.73 3.01 -21.29
CA ALA A 286 9.62 2.45 -19.95
C ALA A 286 10.45 1.15 -19.76
N ASP A 287 10.68 0.39 -20.84
CA ASP A 287 11.50 -0.83 -20.77
C ASP A 287 12.99 -0.48 -20.60
N ASP A 288 13.45 0.68 -21.11
CA ASP A 288 14.81 1.18 -20.88
C ASP A 288 14.99 1.56 -19.39
N LEU A 289 13.98 2.17 -18.75
CA LEU A 289 14.01 2.47 -17.32
C LEU A 289 14.11 1.20 -16.46
N VAL A 290 13.41 0.13 -16.88
CA VAL A 290 13.53 -1.19 -16.22
C VAL A 290 14.93 -1.75 -16.39
N ALA A 291 15.52 -1.63 -17.58
CA ALA A 291 16.89 -2.09 -17.82
C ALA A 291 17.92 -1.35 -16.96
N GLU A 292 17.78 -0.01 -16.83
CA GLU A 292 18.62 0.82 -15.94
C GLU A 292 18.50 0.37 -14.49
N ALA A 293 17.29 0.17 -13.99
CA ALA A 293 17.03 -0.26 -12.62
C ALA A 293 17.52 -1.69 -12.36
N SER A 294 17.27 -2.61 -13.31
CA SER A 294 17.64 -4.04 -13.17
C SER A 294 19.15 -4.25 -13.16
N ALA A 295 19.92 -3.34 -13.73
CA ALA A 295 21.39 -3.36 -13.62
C ALA A 295 21.88 -3.16 -12.19
N ILE A 296 21.10 -2.50 -11.32
CA ILE A 296 21.42 -2.25 -9.91
C ILE A 296 20.67 -3.26 -9.03
N PHE A 297 19.37 -3.46 -9.28
CA PHE A 297 18.50 -4.35 -8.52
C PHE A 297 17.78 -5.32 -9.48
N PRO A 298 18.29 -6.55 -9.67
CA PRO A 298 17.82 -7.47 -10.73
C PRO A 298 16.34 -7.85 -10.62
N ASN A 299 15.78 -7.99 -9.40
CA ASN A 299 14.37 -8.34 -9.22
C ASN A 299 13.45 -7.10 -9.34
N THR A 300 13.53 -6.44 -10.50
CA THR A 300 12.75 -5.24 -10.84
C THR A 300 11.70 -5.57 -11.88
N ILE A 301 10.47 -5.10 -11.65
CA ILE A 301 9.35 -5.19 -12.61
C ILE A 301 8.83 -3.80 -12.98
N LEU A 302 8.22 -3.71 -14.17
CA LEU A 302 7.50 -2.53 -14.61
C LEU A 302 6.03 -2.63 -14.21
N ALA A 303 5.54 -1.71 -13.42
CA ALA A 303 4.12 -1.57 -13.18
C ALA A 303 3.39 -1.14 -14.47
N LYS A 304 2.27 -1.79 -14.74
CA LYS A 304 1.32 -1.46 -15.82
C LYS A 304 -0.07 -1.44 -15.22
N ASP A 305 -0.95 -0.62 -15.76
CA ASP A 305 -2.35 -0.61 -15.33
C ASP A 305 -2.94 -2.02 -15.42
N PHE A 306 -3.63 -2.43 -14.36
CA PHE A 306 -4.22 -3.76 -14.13
C PHE A 306 -3.22 -4.91 -13.90
N LEU A 307 -1.91 -4.63 -13.78
CA LEU A 307 -0.97 -5.64 -13.32
C LEU A 307 -1.33 -6.04 -11.89
N ASN A 308 -1.42 -7.37 -11.67
CA ASN A 308 -1.57 -7.96 -10.35
C ASN A 308 -0.24 -8.56 -9.89
N VAL A 309 0.14 -8.29 -8.66
CA VAL A 309 1.32 -8.86 -8.00
C VAL A 309 0.88 -9.53 -6.71
N ASP A 310 1.06 -10.85 -6.62
CA ASP A 310 0.82 -11.60 -5.40
C ASP A 310 2.06 -11.50 -4.51
N VAL A 311 1.90 -10.92 -3.32
CA VAL A 311 2.95 -10.79 -2.32
C VAL A 311 2.74 -11.85 -1.27
N ASN A 312 3.58 -12.89 -1.29
CA ASN A 312 3.49 -14.06 -0.44
C ASN A 312 4.67 -14.10 0.54
N PRO A 313 4.48 -14.71 1.72
CA PRO A 313 5.61 -14.99 2.62
C PRO A 313 6.63 -15.89 1.92
N SER A 314 7.89 -15.65 2.16
CA SER A 314 9.00 -16.49 1.68
C SER A 314 9.10 -17.77 2.48
#